data_c0f2e20321ded4a3b503e73a63acf0cb
#
_entry.id   c0f2e20321ded4a3b503e73a63acf0cb
#
_cell.length_a   1.000
_cell.length_b   1.000
_cell.length_c   1.000
_cell.angle_alpha   90.00
_cell.angle_beta   90.00
_cell.angle_gamma   90.00
#
_symmetry.space_group_name_H-M   'P 1'
#
loop_
_entity.id
_entity.type
_entity.pdbx_description
1 polymer ?
#
loop_
_entity_poly.entity_id
_entity_poly.type
_entity_poly.pdbx_seq_one_letter_code
_entity_poly.pdbx_strand_id
1 'polypeptide(L)'
;MELGDKIKQLRLQCDLTQEELANRCELSKGYISQLENDLTSPSIATLTDILTALGSTLKDFFTEDEEEEKIVFGENDFIEKVTDEMTLNWLVPNAQKNIMEPLLITLNPLEQTGEDVPHDGEEFGYVLSGEITLHLGKKKYSVKKGESFYFVADKIHYIINTKKEQAKFIWISSPPSF
;
A
#
# COMPACT_ATOMS: atom_id res chain seq x y z
N MET A 1 -15.65 11.45 2.95
CA MET A 1 -16.35 12.52 3.68
C MET A 1 -15.35 13.60 4.04
N GLU A 2 -15.69 14.89 3.85
CA GLU A 2 -14.79 16.00 4.15
C GLU A 2 -14.56 16.14 5.67
N LEU A 3 -13.45 16.73 6.10
CA LEU A 3 -13.06 16.82 7.51
C LEU A 3 -14.08 17.62 8.33
N GLY A 4 -14.58 18.72 7.76
CA GLY A 4 -15.57 19.57 8.41
C GLY A 4 -16.89 18.86 8.65
N ASP A 5 -17.35 18.08 7.68
CA ASP A 5 -18.57 17.27 7.81
C ASP A 5 -18.46 16.25 8.94
N LYS A 6 -17.30 15.57 9.08
CA LYS A 6 -17.05 14.62 10.18
C LYS A 6 -17.12 15.30 11.54
N ILE A 7 -16.47 16.45 11.69
CA ILE A 7 -16.50 17.23 12.94
C ILE A 7 -17.95 17.66 13.28
N LYS A 8 -18.68 18.15 12.29
CA LYS A 8 -20.08 18.53 12.44
C LYS A 8 -20.98 17.38 12.89
N GLN A 9 -20.80 16.19 12.30
CA GLN A 9 -21.55 15.00 12.69
C GLN A 9 -21.24 14.58 14.13
N LEU A 10 -19.96 14.53 14.54
CA LEU A 10 -19.58 14.21 15.92
C LEU A 10 -20.17 15.23 16.91
N ARG A 11 -20.14 16.53 16.58
CA ARG A 11 -20.74 17.56 17.41
C ARG A 11 -22.24 17.33 17.59
N LEU A 12 -22.98 17.04 16.51
CA LEU A 12 -24.40 16.76 16.55
C LEU A 12 -24.73 15.48 17.32
N GLN A 13 -23.91 14.45 17.24
CA GLN A 13 -24.03 13.23 18.05
C GLN A 13 -23.87 13.51 19.56
N CYS A 14 -23.07 14.54 19.90
CA CYS A 14 -22.91 15.00 21.28
C CYS A 14 -23.97 16.01 21.69
N ASP A 15 -25.00 16.29 20.89
CA ASP A 15 -26.05 17.29 21.11
C ASP A 15 -25.49 18.70 21.39
N LEU A 16 -24.33 19.06 20.82
CA LEU A 16 -23.70 20.36 21.03
C LEU A 16 -24.03 21.35 19.90
N THR A 17 -24.23 22.62 20.29
CA THR A 17 -24.20 23.74 19.34
C THR A 17 -22.75 24.09 18.95
N GLN A 18 -22.56 24.81 17.83
CA GLN A 18 -21.23 25.32 17.44
C GLN A 18 -20.60 26.21 18.51
N GLU A 19 -21.43 26.98 19.25
CA GLU A 19 -20.99 27.86 20.30
C GLU A 19 -20.54 27.10 21.56
N GLU A 20 -21.24 26.04 21.94
CA GLU A 20 -20.84 25.16 23.04
C GLU A 20 -19.54 24.41 22.75
N LEU A 21 -19.37 23.88 21.51
CA LEU A 21 -18.12 23.26 21.11
C LEU A 21 -16.96 24.28 21.10
N ALA A 22 -17.20 25.47 20.55
CA ALA A 22 -16.19 26.54 20.54
C ALA A 22 -15.73 26.90 21.96
N ASN A 23 -16.68 27.04 22.90
CA ASN A 23 -16.34 27.34 24.29
C ASN A 23 -15.53 26.22 24.97
N ARG A 24 -15.81 24.95 24.67
CA ARG A 24 -15.06 23.79 25.21
C ARG A 24 -13.62 23.74 24.73
N CYS A 25 -13.36 24.27 23.53
CA CYS A 25 -12.05 24.24 22.89
C CYS A 25 -11.32 25.59 22.97
N GLU A 26 -11.85 26.59 23.67
CA GLU A 26 -11.33 27.97 23.71
C GLU A 26 -11.21 28.61 22.31
N LEU A 27 -12.13 28.26 21.42
CA LEU A 27 -12.21 28.75 20.04
C LEU A 27 -13.39 29.69 19.86
N SER A 28 -13.45 30.41 18.74
CA SER A 28 -14.62 31.19 18.39
C SER A 28 -15.67 30.35 17.66
N LYS A 29 -16.95 30.65 17.83
CA LYS A 29 -18.06 30.07 17.07
C LYS A 29 -17.82 30.22 15.54
N GLY A 30 -17.33 31.38 15.12
CA GLY A 30 -17.02 31.65 13.72
C GLY A 30 -15.97 30.70 13.15
N TYR A 31 -14.94 30.37 13.94
CA TYR A 31 -13.94 29.38 13.53
C TYR A 31 -14.51 27.97 13.38
N ILE A 32 -15.32 27.52 14.36
CA ILE A 32 -16.01 26.22 14.26
C ILE A 32 -16.92 26.19 13.02
N SER A 33 -17.67 27.27 12.77
CA SER A 33 -18.52 27.37 11.59
C SER A 33 -17.71 27.28 10.27
N GLN A 34 -16.58 27.97 10.18
CA GLN A 34 -15.70 27.88 9.00
C GLN A 34 -15.10 26.48 8.82
N LEU A 35 -14.72 25.85 9.93
CA LEU A 35 -14.16 24.50 9.93
C LEU A 35 -15.19 23.47 9.46
N GLU A 36 -16.41 23.50 9.97
CA GLU A 36 -17.50 22.60 9.59
C GLU A 36 -17.98 22.77 8.14
N ASN A 37 -17.65 23.88 7.49
CA ASN A 37 -17.93 24.14 6.08
C ASN A 37 -16.68 24.01 5.19
N ASP A 38 -15.60 23.43 5.70
CA ASP A 38 -14.32 23.23 5.00
C ASP A 38 -13.71 24.53 4.42
N LEU A 39 -14.05 25.69 5.03
CA LEU A 39 -13.49 26.99 4.65
C LEU A 39 -12.13 27.28 5.30
N THR A 40 -11.74 26.47 6.28
CA THR A 40 -10.44 26.51 6.96
C THR A 40 -10.02 25.12 7.40
N SER A 41 -8.72 24.92 7.59
CA SER A 41 -8.16 23.66 8.12
C SER A 41 -7.58 23.88 9.50
N PRO A 42 -7.84 22.99 10.47
CA PRO A 42 -7.24 23.09 11.80
C PRO A 42 -5.79 22.63 11.78
N SER A 43 -4.98 23.10 12.72
CA SER A 43 -3.73 22.42 13.06
C SER A 43 -4.03 21.07 13.72
N ILE A 44 -3.04 20.14 13.72
CA ILE A 44 -3.20 18.85 14.42
C ILE A 44 -3.51 19.06 15.90
N ALA A 45 -2.88 20.03 16.55
CA ALA A 45 -3.14 20.37 17.94
C ALA A 45 -4.62 20.81 18.13
N THR A 46 -5.08 21.76 17.33
CA THR A 46 -6.47 22.23 17.37
C THR A 46 -7.47 21.11 17.10
N LEU A 47 -7.19 20.23 16.14
CA LEU A 47 -8.03 19.08 15.86
C LEU A 47 -8.08 18.12 17.05
N THR A 48 -6.94 17.87 17.71
CA THR A 48 -6.88 17.02 18.90
C THR A 48 -7.71 17.59 20.03
N ASP A 49 -7.69 18.92 20.27
CA ASP A 49 -8.47 19.59 21.29
C ASP A 49 -9.98 19.48 21.01
N ILE A 50 -10.37 19.69 19.73
CA ILE A 50 -11.77 19.54 19.29
C ILE A 50 -12.24 18.10 19.49
N LEU A 51 -11.46 17.11 19.06
CA LEU A 51 -11.84 15.71 19.20
C LEU A 51 -11.91 15.27 20.66
N THR A 52 -11.00 15.74 21.50
CA THR A 52 -11.03 15.49 22.94
C THR A 52 -12.31 16.04 23.56
N ALA A 53 -12.72 17.27 23.18
CA ALA A 53 -13.95 17.88 23.64
C ALA A 53 -15.23 17.15 23.17
N LEU A 54 -15.12 16.41 22.07
CA LEU A 54 -16.17 15.55 21.50
C LEU A 54 -16.07 14.09 21.97
N GLY A 55 -15.12 13.76 22.86
CA GLY A 55 -14.95 12.39 23.38
C GLY A 55 -14.36 11.39 22.38
N SER A 56 -13.66 11.89 21.37
CA SER A 56 -13.01 11.09 20.32
C SER A 56 -11.50 11.25 20.33
N THR A 57 -10.79 10.44 19.56
CA THR A 57 -9.33 10.53 19.36
C THR A 57 -9.02 10.73 17.87
N LEU A 58 -7.80 11.19 17.55
CA LEU A 58 -7.34 11.25 16.16
C LEU A 58 -7.43 9.88 15.47
N LYS A 59 -7.12 8.81 16.21
CA LYS A 59 -7.24 7.45 15.68
C LYS A 59 -8.68 7.15 15.29
N ASP A 60 -9.63 7.33 16.18
CA ASP A 60 -11.05 7.01 15.95
C ASP A 60 -11.64 7.90 14.84
N PHE A 61 -11.24 9.17 14.81
CA PHE A 61 -11.68 10.15 13.81
C PHE A 61 -11.23 9.81 12.39
N PHE A 62 -10.00 9.30 12.22
CA PHE A 62 -9.45 8.90 10.93
C PHE A 62 -9.61 7.41 10.64
N THR A 63 -10.04 6.61 11.62
CA THR A 63 -10.55 5.28 11.34
C THR A 63 -11.93 5.49 10.69
N GLU A 64 -12.04 5.29 9.41
CA GLU A 64 -13.33 5.16 8.75
C GLU A 64 -14.03 3.96 9.37
N ASP A 65 -15.37 4.06 9.56
CA ASP A 65 -16.19 2.91 9.98
C ASP A 65 -15.70 1.71 9.18
N GLU A 66 -15.33 0.60 9.83
CA GLU A 66 -14.64 -0.56 9.27
C GLU A 66 -14.98 -0.71 7.78
N GLU A 67 -14.19 -0.07 6.87
CA GLU A 67 -14.19 -0.53 5.49
C GLU A 67 -13.83 -2.00 5.62
N GLU A 68 -14.78 -2.87 5.31
CA GLU A 68 -14.54 -4.31 5.29
C GLU A 68 -13.20 -4.51 4.59
N GLU A 69 -12.22 -5.00 5.34
CA GLU A 69 -10.86 -5.15 4.83
C GLU A 69 -10.95 -5.90 3.51
N LYS A 70 -10.59 -5.23 2.43
CA LYS A 70 -10.70 -5.80 1.10
C LYS A 70 -9.77 -7.00 1.00
N ILE A 71 -10.36 -8.19 0.93
CA ILE A 71 -9.62 -9.46 0.90
C ILE A 71 -9.38 -9.95 -0.53
N VAL A 72 -10.26 -9.59 -1.47
CA VAL A 72 -10.18 -10.05 -2.86
C VAL A 72 -9.85 -8.88 -3.77
N PHE A 73 -8.75 -9.00 -4.52
CA PHE A 73 -8.25 -8.00 -5.45
C PHE A 73 -8.37 -8.54 -6.88
N GLY A 74 -8.93 -7.75 -7.79
CA GLY A 74 -9.04 -8.03 -9.21
C GLY A 74 -8.12 -7.13 -10.04
N GLU A 75 -8.12 -7.31 -11.35
CA GLU A 75 -7.25 -6.57 -12.28
C GLU A 75 -7.38 -5.03 -12.16
N ASN A 76 -8.58 -4.53 -11.82
CA ASN A 76 -8.82 -3.10 -11.63
C ASN A 76 -8.20 -2.53 -10.34
N ASP A 77 -7.76 -3.37 -9.43
CA ASP A 77 -7.13 -2.98 -8.18
C ASP A 77 -5.61 -2.95 -8.27
N PHE A 78 -5.05 -3.63 -9.28
CA PHE A 78 -3.62 -3.77 -9.42
C PHE A 78 -2.98 -2.42 -9.75
N ILE A 79 -1.82 -2.18 -9.16
CA ILE A 79 -0.98 -1.06 -9.54
C ILE A 79 -0.01 -1.56 -10.60
N GLU A 80 -0.07 -0.98 -11.80
CA GLU A 80 0.80 -1.36 -12.91
C GLU A 80 1.94 -0.36 -13.10
N LYS A 81 3.13 -0.89 -13.36
CA LYS A 81 4.30 -0.13 -13.83
C LYS A 81 4.88 -0.82 -15.07
N VAL A 82 4.94 -0.09 -16.14
CA VAL A 82 5.51 -0.56 -17.42
C VAL A 82 6.88 0.09 -17.62
N THR A 83 7.89 -0.73 -17.95
CA THR A 83 9.22 -0.30 -18.39
C THR A 83 9.56 -0.94 -19.75
N ASP A 84 10.70 -0.59 -20.31
CA ASP A 84 11.14 -1.21 -21.58
C ASP A 84 11.45 -2.72 -21.40
N GLU A 85 11.85 -3.13 -20.19
CA GLU A 85 12.24 -4.51 -19.88
C GLU A 85 11.06 -5.39 -19.47
N MET A 86 10.08 -4.81 -18.75
CA MET A 86 9.02 -5.60 -18.12
C MET A 86 7.78 -4.80 -17.76
N THR A 87 6.69 -5.53 -17.51
CA THR A 87 5.51 -5.02 -16.82
C THR A 87 5.42 -5.63 -15.42
N LEU A 88 5.31 -4.78 -14.41
CA LEU A 88 5.10 -5.16 -13.01
C LEU A 88 3.67 -4.83 -12.61
N ASN A 89 3.00 -5.77 -11.96
CA ASN A 89 1.68 -5.55 -11.37
C ASN A 89 1.74 -5.92 -9.88
N TRP A 90 1.53 -4.93 -9.00
CA TRP A 90 1.30 -5.17 -7.58
C TRP A 90 -0.09 -5.74 -7.41
N LEU A 91 -0.18 -7.02 -7.05
CA LEU A 91 -1.45 -7.74 -6.93
C LEU A 91 -2.26 -7.31 -5.71
N VAL A 92 -1.58 -6.78 -4.70
CA VAL A 92 -2.17 -6.22 -3.48
C VAL A 92 -1.70 -4.78 -3.34
N PRO A 93 -2.58 -3.79 -3.51
CA PRO A 93 -2.24 -2.38 -3.30
C PRO A 93 -1.75 -2.14 -1.86
N ASN A 94 -0.81 -1.22 -1.68
CA ASN A 94 -0.23 -0.89 -0.37
C ASN A 94 0.40 -2.08 0.38
N ALA A 95 0.96 -3.04 -0.36
CA ALA A 95 1.60 -4.23 0.21
C ALA A 95 2.69 -3.91 1.24
N GLN A 96 3.28 -2.71 1.22
CA GLN A 96 4.23 -2.22 2.23
C GLN A 96 3.68 -2.23 3.68
N LYS A 97 2.36 -2.27 3.86
CA LYS A 97 1.71 -2.44 5.18
C LYS A 97 1.57 -3.91 5.58
N ASN A 98 1.84 -4.83 4.67
CA ASN A 98 1.68 -6.26 4.85
C ASN A 98 3.03 -6.93 5.14
N ILE A 99 2.99 -8.22 5.45
CA ILE A 99 4.21 -9.02 5.71
C ILE A 99 4.85 -9.47 4.39
N MET A 100 4.08 -9.54 3.31
CA MET A 100 4.55 -9.98 1.99
C MET A 100 4.05 -9.07 0.88
N GLU A 101 4.79 -8.99 -0.20
CA GLU A 101 4.47 -8.20 -1.39
C GLU A 101 4.42 -9.11 -2.63
N PRO A 102 3.24 -9.50 -3.10
CA PRO A 102 3.09 -10.30 -4.30
C PRO A 102 3.09 -9.43 -5.56
N LEU A 103 4.01 -9.74 -6.47
CA LEU A 103 4.12 -9.14 -7.80
C LEU A 103 3.75 -10.15 -8.88
N LEU A 104 3.07 -9.69 -9.92
CA LEU A 104 2.96 -10.39 -11.18
C LEU A 104 3.86 -9.68 -12.20
N ILE A 105 4.89 -10.38 -12.66
CA ILE A 105 5.88 -9.84 -13.57
C ILE A 105 5.72 -10.48 -14.95
N THR A 106 5.67 -9.64 -15.98
CA THR A 106 5.81 -10.06 -17.37
C THR A 106 7.13 -9.50 -17.89
N LEU A 107 8.13 -10.37 -18.02
CA LEU A 107 9.48 -10.02 -18.44
C LEU A 107 9.64 -10.19 -19.95
N ASN A 108 10.08 -9.15 -20.63
CA ASN A 108 10.23 -9.13 -22.07
C ASN A 108 11.33 -10.11 -22.55
N PRO A 109 11.33 -10.49 -23.83
CA PRO A 109 12.36 -11.39 -24.40
C PRO A 109 13.77 -10.81 -24.23
N LEU A 110 14.70 -11.62 -23.75
CA LEU A 110 16.12 -11.28 -23.56
C LEU A 110 16.41 -10.20 -22.53
N GLU A 111 15.42 -9.79 -21.75
CA GLU A 111 15.53 -8.78 -20.71
C GLU A 111 15.71 -9.40 -19.30
N GLN A 112 16.04 -8.56 -18.34
CA GLN A 112 16.22 -8.96 -16.95
C GLN A 112 15.54 -7.99 -16.00
N THR A 113 15.29 -8.45 -14.77
CA THR A 113 14.91 -7.57 -13.65
C THR A 113 16.13 -6.77 -13.19
N GLY A 114 15.91 -5.74 -12.37
CA GLY A 114 17.00 -5.11 -11.63
C GLY A 114 17.76 -6.14 -10.78
N GLU A 115 19.00 -5.82 -10.43
CA GLU A 115 19.77 -6.60 -9.46
C GLU A 115 19.37 -6.12 -8.05
N ASP A 116 18.86 -7.05 -7.24
CA ASP A 116 18.56 -6.80 -5.84
C ASP A 116 19.76 -7.13 -4.97
N VAL A 117 20.09 -6.20 -4.09
CA VAL A 117 21.16 -6.39 -3.10
C VAL A 117 20.69 -7.33 -1.99
N PRO A 118 21.62 -8.00 -1.27
CA PRO A 118 21.25 -8.83 -0.12
C PRO A 118 20.42 -8.04 0.90
N HIS A 119 19.34 -8.64 1.36
CA HIS A 119 18.46 -8.09 2.39
C HIS A 119 17.93 -9.19 3.31
N ASP A 120 17.40 -8.79 4.46
CA ASP A 120 16.71 -9.73 5.35
C ASP A 120 15.39 -10.15 4.71
N GLY A 121 15.08 -11.44 4.79
CA GLY A 121 13.82 -11.98 4.32
C GLY A 121 13.97 -13.17 3.38
N GLU A 122 12.86 -13.55 2.83
CA GLU A 122 12.71 -14.73 1.98
C GLU A 122 11.88 -14.37 0.76
N GLU A 123 12.19 -15.05 -0.34
CA GLU A 123 11.49 -14.84 -1.60
C GLU A 123 10.99 -16.14 -2.20
N PHE A 124 9.82 -16.05 -2.78
CA PHE A 124 9.15 -17.13 -3.48
C PHE A 124 8.73 -16.69 -4.88
N GLY A 125 8.86 -17.56 -5.86
CA GLY A 125 8.27 -17.32 -7.17
C GLY A 125 7.70 -18.57 -7.81
N TYR A 126 6.75 -18.33 -8.75
CA TYR A 126 6.10 -19.38 -9.53
C TYR A 126 5.92 -18.95 -10.98
N VAL A 127 6.40 -19.77 -11.93
CA VAL A 127 6.36 -19.44 -13.36
C VAL A 127 5.02 -19.87 -13.98
N LEU A 128 4.26 -18.88 -14.45
CA LEU A 128 2.96 -19.07 -15.10
C LEU A 128 3.08 -19.39 -16.58
N SER A 129 4.06 -18.76 -17.27
CA SER A 129 4.35 -19.02 -18.69
C SER A 129 5.81 -18.69 -19.01
N GLY A 130 6.35 -19.35 -20.03
CA GLY A 130 7.74 -19.19 -20.45
C GLY A 130 8.74 -19.94 -19.56
N GLU A 131 9.96 -19.49 -19.57
CA GLU A 131 11.08 -20.02 -18.78
C GLU A 131 11.96 -18.84 -18.38
N ILE A 132 12.40 -18.82 -17.13
CA ILE A 132 13.29 -17.80 -16.57
C ILE A 132 14.58 -18.42 -16.06
N THR A 133 15.61 -17.61 -15.89
CA THR A 133 16.84 -17.98 -15.19
C THR A 133 17.00 -17.11 -13.96
N LEU A 134 16.84 -17.70 -12.79
CA LEU A 134 17.13 -17.07 -11.51
C LEU A 134 18.66 -17.07 -11.27
N HIS A 135 19.21 -15.90 -11.05
CA HIS A 135 20.56 -15.70 -10.56
C HIS A 135 20.52 -15.49 -9.05
N LEU A 136 21.28 -16.28 -8.28
CA LEU A 136 21.42 -16.16 -6.84
C LEU A 136 22.90 -16.25 -6.48
N GLY A 137 23.51 -15.10 -6.22
CA GLY A 137 24.95 -14.96 -6.10
C GLY A 137 25.66 -15.45 -7.37
N LYS A 138 26.50 -16.48 -7.24
CA LYS A 138 27.22 -17.07 -8.38
C LYS A 138 26.48 -18.22 -9.07
N LYS A 139 25.34 -18.64 -8.55
CA LYS A 139 24.57 -19.78 -9.08
C LYS A 139 23.45 -19.30 -9.99
N LYS A 140 23.09 -20.15 -10.95
CA LYS A 140 22.01 -19.93 -11.91
C LYS A 140 21.07 -21.12 -11.88
N TYR A 141 19.79 -20.85 -11.88
CA TYR A 141 18.73 -21.86 -11.85
C TYR A 141 17.76 -21.59 -12.98
N SER A 142 17.57 -22.54 -13.88
CA SER A 142 16.49 -22.47 -14.87
C SER A 142 15.19 -22.88 -14.20
N VAL A 143 14.15 -22.08 -14.36
CA VAL A 143 12.82 -22.33 -13.82
C VAL A 143 11.82 -22.22 -14.95
N LYS A 144 11.06 -23.29 -15.20
CA LYS A 144 10.11 -23.41 -16.30
C LYS A 144 8.68 -23.22 -15.84
N LYS A 145 7.78 -23.06 -16.80
CA LYS A 145 6.34 -23.03 -16.53
C LYS A 145 5.92 -24.18 -15.60
N GLY A 146 5.22 -23.83 -14.52
CA GLY A 146 4.73 -24.77 -13.51
C GLY A 146 5.73 -25.08 -12.42
N GLU A 147 6.95 -24.55 -12.49
CA GLU A 147 7.96 -24.70 -11.45
C GLU A 147 8.00 -23.46 -10.55
N SER A 148 8.49 -23.66 -9.34
CA SER A 148 8.66 -22.60 -8.33
C SER A 148 10.10 -22.53 -7.87
N PHE A 149 10.46 -21.37 -7.30
CA PHE A 149 11.71 -21.16 -6.60
C PHE A 149 11.44 -20.55 -5.23
N TYR A 150 12.37 -20.75 -4.30
CA TYR A 150 12.35 -20.18 -2.97
C TYR A 150 13.78 -20.05 -2.47
N PHE A 151 14.10 -18.93 -1.85
CA PHE A 151 15.42 -18.69 -1.27
C PHE A 151 15.39 -17.64 -0.16
N VAL A 152 16.40 -17.65 0.71
CA VAL A 152 16.72 -16.57 1.63
C VAL A 152 17.48 -15.50 0.85
N ALA A 153 17.07 -14.24 0.94
CA ALA A 153 17.59 -13.12 0.15
C ALA A 153 18.96 -12.59 0.64
N ASP A 154 19.83 -13.50 1.09
CA ASP A 154 21.15 -13.21 1.66
C ASP A 154 22.26 -12.98 0.59
N LYS A 155 21.91 -12.99 -0.69
CA LYS A 155 22.81 -12.82 -1.84
C LYS A 155 22.21 -11.91 -2.88
N ILE A 156 23.04 -11.26 -3.69
CA ILE A 156 22.59 -10.56 -4.90
C ILE A 156 21.78 -11.54 -5.76
N HIS A 157 20.62 -11.11 -6.18
CA HIS A 157 19.72 -11.93 -6.99
C HIS A 157 18.96 -11.10 -8.03
N TYR A 158 18.58 -11.74 -9.11
CA TYR A 158 17.81 -11.17 -10.21
C TYR A 158 17.35 -12.29 -11.16
N ILE A 159 16.40 -11.97 -12.02
CA ILE A 159 15.84 -12.91 -12.98
C ILE A 159 16.11 -12.42 -14.41
N ILE A 160 16.53 -13.34 -15.27
CA ILE A 160 16.74 -13.10 -16.71
C ILE A 160 15.75 -13.97 -17.50
N ASN A 161 15.13 -13.39 -18.50
CA ASN A 161 14.47 -14.11 -19.57
C ASN A 161 15.47 -14.30 -20.74
N THR A 162 16.03 -15.48 -20.87
CA THR A 162 16.98 -15.80 -21.94
C THR A 162 16.31 -16.28 -23.25
N LYS A 163 14.97 -16.24 -23.31
CA LYS A 163 14.19 -16.74 -24.44
C LYS A 163 13.69 -15.60 -25.32
N LYS A 164 13.18 -15.96 -26.52
CA LYS A 164 12.59 -15.03 -27.49
C LYS A 164 11.12 -14.74 -27.26
N GLU A 165 10.52 -15.36 -26.27
CA GLU A 165 9.13 -15.17 -25.84
C GLU A 165 9.09 -14.53 -24.47
N GLN A 166 8.00 -13.82 -24.15
CA GLN A 166 7.80 -13.26 -22.81
C GLN A 166 7.69 -14.38 -21.78
N ALA A 167 8.21 -14.12 -20.60
CA ALA A 167 8.00 -14.95 -19.42
C ALA A 167 7.11 -14.23 -18.42
N LYS A 168 6.14 -14.97 -17.84
CA LYS A 168 5.22 -14.44 -16.83
C LYS A 168 5.32 -15.27 -15.56
N PHE A 169 5.51 -14.60 -14.43
CA PHE A 169 5.69 -15.29 -13.16
C PHE A 169 5.19 -14.43 -12.00
N ILE A 170 4.81 -15.08 -10.91
CA ILE A 170 4.56 -14.43 -9.62
C ILE A 170 5.88 -14.40 -8.87
N TRP A 171 6.18 -13.26 -8.24
CA TRP A 171 7.31 -13.10 -7.33
C TRP A 171 6.83 -12.46 -6.03
N ILE A 172 7.17 -13.05 -4.91
CA ILE A 172 6.72 -12.61 -3.58
C ILE A 172 7.95 -12.38 -2.72
N SER A 173 8.07 -11.19 -2.19
CA SER A 173 9.08 -10.82 -1.18
C SER A 173 8.43 -10.75 0.20
N SER A 174 9.14 -11.23 1.22
CA SER A 174 8.72 -11.12 2.62
C SER A 174 9.96 -10.84 3.49
N PRO A 175 10.07 -9.64 4.13
CA PRO A 175 9.15 -8.50 4.03
C PRO A 175 9.15 -7.84 2.63
N PRO A 176 8.23 -6.89 2.36
CA PRO A 176 8.22 -6.09 1.14
C PRO A 176 9.55 -5.39 0.90
N SER A 177 10.04 -5.44 -0.33
CA SER A 177 11.35 -4.89 -0.71
C SER A 177 11.30 -3.90 -1.88
N PHE A 178 10.12 -3.66 -2.47
CA PHE A 178 9.91 -2.79 -3.64
C PHE A 178 9.24 -1.47 -3.31
#